data_3f4af84e5b1bc9eaef026d35599cb47a
#
_entry.id   3f4af84e5b1bc9eaef026d35599cb47a
#
_cell.length_a   1.000
_cell.length_b   1.000
_cell.length_c   1.000
_cell.angle_alpha   90.00
_cell.angle_beta   90.00
_cell.angle_gamma   90.00
#
_symmetry.space_group_name_H-M   'P 1'
#
loop_
_entity.id
_entity.type
_entity.pdbx_description
1 polymer ?
#
loop_
_entity_poly.entity_id
_entity_poly.type
_entity_poly.pdbx_seq_one_letter_code
_entity_poly.pdbx_strand_id
1 'polypeptide(L)'
;YVYEDPLDSRYVHDRYFDSYGPGFLTGGQSKNHTTRSMVDQTLKLDINWQANHTHSIKAGLHYFGHDLKNEWYEIRNKYYNTNNDSVYVPEIFGDSSAYADVYSITPQELAFYVQDKMEFDDMVINIGLRYDQFDPQSVYPSDRRNPANQLILPDSMMSLYPNAPIISQLSP
;
A
#
# COMPACT_ATOMS: atom_id res chain seq x y z
N TYR A 1 0.70 -17.76 20.20
CA TYR A 1 -0.07 -18.64 19.31
C TYR A 1 -1.16 -17.85 18.62
N VAL A 2 -1.44 -18.18 17.36
CA VAL A 2 -2.53 -17.67 16.55
C VAL A 2 -3.39 -18.86 16.15
N TYR A 3 -4.70 -18.78 16.35
CA TYR A 3 -5.61 -19.85 15.94
C TYR A 3 -6.14 -19.57 14.52
N GLU A 4 -6.44 -20.63 13.77
CA GLU A 4 -6.98 -20.52 12.41
C GLU A 4 -8.34 -19.81 12.38
N ASP A 5 -9.19 -20.11 13.40
CA ASP A 5 -10.44 -19.39 13.59
C ASP A 5 -10.19 -18.13 14.44
N PRO A 6 -10.39 -16.94 13.90
CA PRO A 6 -10.17 -15.68 14.61
C PRO A 6 -11.13 -15.51 15.81
N LEU A 7 -12.23 -16.22 15.84
CA LEU A 7 -13.22 -16.17 16.92
C LEU A 7 -13.14 -17.39 17.86
N ASP A 8 -12.03 -18.11 17.81
CA ASP A 8 -11.84 -19.29 18.67
C ASP A 8 -11.97 -18.93 20.14
N SER A 9 -12.72 -19.75 20.88
CA SER A 9 -12.98 -19.55 22.31
C SER A 9 -11.74 -19.62 23.21
N ARG A 10 -10.61 -20.09 22.66
CA ARG A 10 -9.31 -20.09 23.36
C ARG A 10 -8.66 -18.72 23.44
N TYR A 11 -9.11 -17.73 22.67
CA TYR A 11 -8.73 -16.34 22.91
C TYR A 11 -9.30 -15.89 24.25
N VAL A 12 -8.44 -15.46 25.16
CA VAL A 12 -8.83 -15.08 26.52
C VAL A 12 -8.76 -13.57 26.73
N HIS A 13 -9.46 -13.11 27.75
CA HIS A 13 -9.48 -11.71 28.12
C HIS A 13 -8.07 -11.17 28.43
N ASP A 14 -7.81 -9.90 28.11
CA ASP A 14 -6.51 -9.24 28.30
C ASP A 14 -6.02 -9.23 29.73
N ARG A 15 -6.92 -9.20 30.72
CA ARG A 15 -6.59 -9.27 32.14
C ARG A 15 -5.81 -10.54 32.55
N TYR A 16 -5.83 -11.59 31.70
CA TYR A 16 -5.08 -12.82 31.95
C TYR A 16 -3.70 -12.80 31.31
N PHE A 17 -3.36 -11.72 30.59
CA PHE A 17 -2.03 -11.49 30.05
C PHE A 17 -1.21 -10.63 30.99
N ASP A 18 -0.82 -11.18 32.13
CA ASP A 18 0.08 -10.47 33.05
C ASP A 18 1.53 -10.60 32.57
N SER A 19 2.22 -9.48 32.44
CA SER A 19 3.65 -9.46 32.28
C SER A 19 4.32 -9.45 33.66
N TYR A 20 4.87 -10.58 34.06
CA TYR A 20 5.72 -10.66 35.24
C TYR A 20 7.19 -10.41 34.82
N GLY A 21 7.71 -9.26 35.21
CA GLY A 21 9.11 -8.90 34.95
C GLY A 21 9.38 -8.40 33.53
N PRO A 22 10.64 -8.08 33.20
CA PRO A 22 10.98 -7.46 31.93
C PRO A 22 10.81 -8.44 30.75
N GLY A 23 9.68 -8.37 30.09
CA GLY A 23 9.48 -8.89 28.75
C GLY A 23 8.86 -10.28 28.60
N PHE A 24 8.35 -10.92 29.63
CA PHE A 24 7.65 -12.19 29.49
C PHE A 24 6.12 -12.04 29.71
N LEU A 25 5.35 -12.42 28.71
CA LEU A 25 3.90 -12.53 28.82
C LEU A 25 3.56 -13.94 29.32
N THR A 26 2.75 -14.03 30.38
CA THR A 26 2.16 -15.28 30.85
C THR A 26 0.86 -15.52 30.10
N GLY A 27 0.92 -16.05 28.94
CA GLY A 27 -0.22 -16.29 28.06
C GLY A 27 0.20 -15.98 26.63
N GLY A 28 -0.10 -16.86 25.69
CA GLY A 28 0.59 -16.86 24.42
C GLY A 28 -0.30 -16.69 23.20
N GLN A 29 -1.30 -15.82 23.25
CA GLN A 29 -2.22 -15.63 22.13
C GLN A 29 -2.02 -14.25 21.52
N SER A 30 -1.54 -14.22 20.28
CA SER A 30 -1.53 -13.00 19.50
C SER A 30 -2.94 -12.70 19.01
N LYS A 31 -3.43 -11.50 19.28
CA LYS A 31 -4.73 -11.01 18.82
C LYS A 31 -4.64 -10.17 17.55
N ASN A 32 -3.43 -9.89 17.11
CA ASN A 32 -3.19 -9.16 15.88
C ASN A 32 -3.05 -10.15 14.73
N HIS A 33 -3.89 -9.97 13.72
CA HIS A 33 -3.83 -10.72 12.48
C HIS A 33 -3.51 -9.78 11.34
N THR A 34 -2.60 -10.18 10.48
CA THR A 34 -2.21 -9.39 9.31
C THR A 34 -2.08 -10.30 8.11
N THR A 35 -2.82 -9.97 7.07
CA THR A 35 -2.66 -10.59 5.75
C THR A 35 -2.33 -9.50 4.76
N ARG A 36 -1.21 -9.64 4.05
CA ARG A 36 -0.78 -8.71 3.00
C ARG A 36 -0.53 -9.47 1.72
N SER A 37 -1.03 -8.91 0.63
CA SER A 37 -0.75 -9.41 -0.71
C SER A 37 -0.32 -8.26 -1.59
N MET A 38 0.72 -8.49 -2.39
CA MET A 38 1.17 -7.57 -3.41
C MET A 38 1.41 -8.36 -4.69
N VAL A 39 0.78 -7.93 -5.77
CA VAL A 39 0.98 -8.49 -7.10
C VAL A 39 1.42 -7.37 -8.02
N ASP A 40 2.61 -7.53 -8.60
CA ASP A 40 3.19 -6.56 -9.51
C ASP A 40 3.12 -7.09 -10.95
N GLN A 41 2.63 -6.26 -11.84
CA GLN A 41 2.61 -6.52 -13.28
C GLN A 41 3.52 -5.52 -13.97
N THR A 42 4.49 -6.00 -14.71
CA THR A 42 5.44 -5.15 -15.42
C THR A 42 5.41 -5.47 -16.91
N LEU A 43 5.22 -4.44 -17.72
CA LEU A 43 5.42 -4.49 -19.16
C LEU A 43 6.54 -3.53 -19.53
N LYS A 44 7.58 -4.05 -20.18
CA LYS A 44 8.70 -3.26 -20.66
C LYS A 44 8.95 -3.53 -22.13
N LEU A 45 9.03 -2.46 -22.91
CA LEU A 45 9.39 -2.49 -24.31
C LEU A 45 10.53 -1.50 -24.56
N ASP A 46 11.66 -1.98 -25.06
CA ASP A 46 12.79 -1.16 -25.45
C ASP A 46 13.13 -1.45 -26.90
N ILE A 47 13.32 -0.38 -27.69
CA ILE A 47 13.69 -0.42 -29.08
C ILE A 47 15.01 0.34 -29.24
N ASN A 48 15.97 -0.29 -29.90
CA ASN A 48 17.20 0.35 -30.32
C ASN A 48 17.28 0.30 -31.84
N TRP A 49 17.40 1.45 -32.46
CA TRP A 49 17.44 1.58 -33.91
C TRP A 49 18.61 2.45 -34.37
N GLN A 50 19.52 1.82 -35.11
CA GLN A 50 20.60 2.56 -35.80
C GLN A 50 20.02 3.12 -37.11
N ALA A 51 19.57 4.38 -37.08
CA ALA A 51 18.92 5.01 -38.23
C ALA A 51 19.92 5.26 -39.38
N ASN A 52 21.16 5.62 -39.05
CA ASN A 52 22.27 5.78 -39.98
C ASN A 52 23.60 5.74 -39.19
N HIS A 53 24.72 6.08 -39.86
CA HIS A 53 26.05 6.07 -39.22
C HIS A 53 26.18 7.09 -38.07
N THR A 54 25.38 8.15 -38.09
CA THR A 54 25.45 9.26 -37.12
C THR A 54 24.42 9.10 -36.00
N HIS A 55 23.22 8.58 -36.28
CA HIS A 55 22.09 8.57 -35.35
C HIS A 55 21.78 7.18 -34.86
N SER A 56 21.77 7.03 -33.52
CA SER A 56 21.35 5.83 -32.82
C SER A 56 20.20 6.17 -31.86
N ILE A 57 18.98 5.79 -32.23
CA ILE A 57 17.76 6.11 -31.54
C ILE A 57 17.43 4.98 -30.59
N LYS A 58 17.14 5.34 -29.33
CA LYS A 58 16.55 4.45 -28.32
C LYS A 58 15.19 4.98 -27.92
N ALA A 59 14.22 4.09 -27.84
CA ALA A 59 12.89 4.41 -27.34
C ALA A 59 12.42 3.28 -26.45
N GLY A 60 11.66 3.60 -25.40
CA GLY A 60 11.11 2.60 -24.53
C GLY A 60 9.80 3.03 -23.89
N LEU A 61 9.03 2.02 -23.53
CA LEU A 61 7.79 2.12 -22.77
C LEU A 61 7.90 1.19 -21.57
N HIS A 62 7.58 1.71 -20.40
CA HIS A 62 7.47 0.93 -19.17
C HIS A 62 6.09 1.14 -18.57
N TYR A 63 5.42 0.07 -18.23
CA TYR A 63 4.18 0.07 -17.48
C TYR A 63 4.34 -0.82 -16.25
N PHE A 64 3.95 -0.31 -15.09
CA PHE A 64 3.89 -1.04 -13.84
C PHE A 64 2.47 -0.92 -13.29
N GLY A 65 1.85 -2.04 -13.03
CA GLY A 65 0.58 -2.12 -12.30
C GLY A 65 0.80 -2.87 -11.00
N HIS A 66 0.27 -2.34 -9.91
CA HIS A 66 0.36 -2.93 -8.58
C HIS A 66 -1.04 -3.28 -8.09
N ASP A 67 -1.21 -4.44 -7.46
CA ASP A 67 -2.41 -4.80 -6.70
C ASP A 67 -1.97 -5.02 -5.25
N LEU A 68 -2.27 -4.04 -4.40
CA LEU A 68 -1.88 -4.01 -2.99
C LEU A 68 -3.10 -4.23 -2.13
N LYS A 69 -3.09 -5.31 -1.37
CA LYS A 69 -4.15 -5.64 -0.41
C LYS A 69 -3.54 -5.77 0.98
N ASN A 70 -4.17 -5.13 1.93
CA ASN A 70 -3.85 -5.25 3.35
C ASN A 70 -5.12 -5.53 4.12
N GLU A 71 -5.06 -6.52 4.96
CA GLU A 71 -6.07 -6.82 5.96
C GLU A 71 -5.36 -6.98 7.29
N TRP A 72 -5.60 -6.06 8.19
CA TRP A 72 -5.13 -6.12 9.56
C TRP A 72 -6.32 -5.92 10.49
N TYR A 73 -6.40 -6.76 11.49
CA TYR A 73 -7.36 -6.60 12.57
C TYR A 73 -6.82 -7.12 13.90
N GLU A 74 -7.34 -6.57 14.97
CA GLU A 74 -7.10 -7.02 16.32
C GLU A 74 -8.40 -7.60 16.91
N ILE A 75 -8.31 -8.85 17.41
CA ILE A 75 -9.43 -9.48 18.09
C ILE A 75 -9.61 -8.82 19.44
N ARG A 76 -10.77 -8.27 19.68
CA ARG A 76 -11.13 -7.58 20.92
C ARG A 76 -12.32 -8.24 21.59
N ASN A 77 -12.51 -7.92 22.88
CA ASN A 77 -13.74 -8.29 23.56
C ASN A 77 -14.92 -7.51 22.99
N LYS A 78 -15.99 -8.19 22.59
CA LYS A 78 -17.26 -7.57 22.17
C LYS A 78 -17.75 -6.49 23.14
N TYR A 79 -17.52 -6.69 24.44
CA TYR A 79 -17.93 -5.79 25.50
C TYR A 79 -16.84 -4.80 25.91
N TYR A 80 -15.82 -4.62 25.10
CA TYR A 80 -14.76 -3.64 25.34
C TYR A 80 -15.35 -2.24 25.56
N ASN A 81 -14.91 -1.58 26.63
CA ASN A 81 -15.44 -0.29 27.09
C ASN A 81 -16.94 -0.29 27.51
N THR A 82 -17.50 -1.43 27.81
CA THR A 82 -18.85 -1.53 28.35
C THR A 82 -18.84 -1.97 29.82
N ASN A 83 -19.98 -1.82 30.52
CA ASN A 83 -20.10 -2.26 31.87
C ASN A 83 -20.05 -3.80 32.05
N ASN A 84 -20.03 -4.56 30.96
CA ASN A 84 -19.99 -6.03 30.95
C ASN A 84 -18.59 -6.59 30.64
N ASP A 85 -17.55 -5.84 30.91
CA ASP A 85 -16.16 -6.22 30.65
C ASP A 85 -15.68 -7.51 31.37
N SER A 86 -16.49 -8.02 32.30
CA SER A 86 -16.22 -9.29 32.97
C SER A 86 -16.42 -10.53 32.10
N VAL A 87 -17.18 -10.40 31.00
CA VAL A 87 -17.45 -11.48 30.06
C VAL A 87 -16.58 -11.24 28.81
N TYR A 88 -15.77 -12.22 28.45
CA TYR A 88 -14.96 -12.14 27.23
C TYR A 88 -15.63 -12.90 26.10
N VAL A 89 -15.98 -12.17 25.05
CA VAL A 89 -16.45 -12.72 23.78
C VAL A 89 -15.57 -12.14 22.67
N PRO A 90 -14.74 -12.95 22.02
CA PRO A 90 -13.87 -12.46 20.96
C PRO A 90 -14.70 -11.96 19.77
N GLU A 91 -14.37 -10.79 19.26
CA GLU A 91 -15.02 -10.18 18.09
C GLU A 91 -14.00 -9.43 17.26
N ILE A 92 -14.18 -9.45 15.94
CA ILE A 92 -13.47 -8.60 15.00
C ILE A 92 -14.36 -7.40 14.74
N PHE A 93 -13.88 -6.22 15.10
CA PHE A 93 -14.57 -4.97 14.80
C PHE A 93 -14.40 -4.63 13.32
N GLY A 94 -15.37 -3.92 12.73
CA GLY A 94 -15.30 -3.48 11.37
C GLY A 94 -14.19 -2.44 11.13
N ASP A 95 -13.88 -2.21 9.87
CA ASP A 95 -12.84 -1.29 9.38
C ASP A 95 -13.06 0.18 9.75
N SER A 96 -14.26 0.54 10.22
CA SER A 96 -14.55 1.85 10.82
C SER A 96 -14.00 2.03 12.23
N SER A 97 -13.42 0.98 12.81
CA SER A 97 -12.82 1.00 14.15
C SER A 97 -11.31 1.20 14.06
N ALA A 98 -10.70 1.62 15.17
CA ALA A 98 -9.24 1.69 15.30
C ALA A 98 -8.57 0.29 15.41
N TYR A 99 -9.35 -0.78 15.35
CA TYR A 99 -8.90 -2.17 15.52
C TYR A 99 -8.91 -2.98 14.24
N ALA A 100 -9.17 -2.33 13.11
CA ALA A 100 -9.07 -2.95 11.80
C ALA A 100 -8.50 -1.94 10.79
N ASP A 101 -7.75 -2.44 9.83
CA ASP A 101 -7.21 -1.68 8.70
C ASP A 101 -7.26 -2.57 7.46
N VAL A 102 -8.26 -2.31 6.62
CA VAL A 102 -8.50 -3.08 5.41
C VAL A 102 -8.50 -2.14 4.22
N TYR A 103 -7.59 -2.37 3.28
CA TYR A 103 -7.59 -1.62 2.03
C TYR A 103 -7.15 -2.47 0.84
N SER A 104 -7.62 -2.07 -0.33
CA SER A 104 -7.20 -2.61 -1.61
C SER A 104 -7.02 -1.45 -2.58
N ILE A 105 -5.81 -1.28 -3.12
CA ILE A 105 -5.46 -0.22 -4.06
C ILE A 105 -4.67 -0.78 -5.23
N THR A 106 -4.81 -0.15 -6.40
CA THR A 106 -4.19 -0.60 -7.65
C THR A 106 -3.39 0.52 -8.33
N PRO A 107 -2.35 1.07 -7.69
CA PRO A 107 -1.57 2.13 -8.29
C PRO A 107 -0.91 1.69 -9.60
N GLN A 108 -0.75 2.65 -10.52
CA GLN A 108 -0.19 2.42 -11.84
C GLN A 108 0.89 3.45 -12.15
N GLU A 109 1.92 2.99 -12.82
CA GLU A 109 3.00 3.82 -13.33
C GLU A 109 3.16 3.60 -14.83
N LEU A 110 3.32 4.70 -15.56
CA LEU A 110 3.61 4.70 -16.99
C LEU A 110 4.82 5.59 -17.25
N ALA A 111 5.80 5.05 -17.93
CA ALA A 111 6.93 5.83 -18.39
C ALA A 111 7.22 5.55 -19.85
N PHE A 112 7.58 6.59 -20.60
CA PHE A 112 8.15 6.43 -21.93
C PHE A 112 9.31 7.39 -22.13
N TYR A 113 10.25 6.97 -22.94
CA TYR A 113 11.41 7.77 -23.28
C TYR A 113 11.80 7.61 -24.73
N VAL A 114 12.44 8.64 -25.22
CA VAL A 114 13.14 8.63 -26.51
C VAL A 114 14.47 9.34 -26.35
N GLN A 115 15.51 8.76 -26.90
CA GLN A 115 16.86 9.29 -26.86
C GLN A 115 17.51 9.13 -28.25
N ASP A 116 18.22 10.14 -28.72
CA ASP A 116 19.09 10.07 -29.91
C ASP A 116 20.54 10.28 -29.47
N LYS A 117 21.38 9.33 -29.80
CA LYS A 117 22.83 9.43 -29.71
C LYS A 117 23.35 9.75 -31.10
N MET A 118 23.93 10.94 -31.26
CA MET A 118 24.53 11.41 -32.50
C MET A 118 26.06 11.34 -32.38
N GLU A 119 26.67 10.61 -33.28
CA GLU A 119 28.13 10.46 -33.35
C GLU A 119 28.65 11.18 -34.57
N PHE A 120 29.49 12.18 -34.36
CA PHE A 120 30.26 12.90 -35.37
C PHE A 120 31.74 12.57 -35.19
N ASP A 121 32.59 12.94 -36.18
CA ASP A 121 34.02 12.57 -36.17
C ASP A 121 34.76 12.98 -34.87
N ASP A 122 34.43 14.17 -34.33
CA ASP A 122 35.10 14.72 -33.14
C ASP A 122 34.14 14.93 -31.93
N MET A 123 32.86 14.56 -32.03
CA MET A 123 31.88 14.89 -31.04
C MET A 123 30.78 13.84 -30.94
N VAL A 124 30.35 13.54 -29.71
CA VAL A 124 29.19 12.71 -29.43
C VAL A 124 28.17 13.53 -28.63
N ILE A 125 26.95 13.58 -29.14
CA ILE A 125 25.83 14.26 -28.50
C ILE A 125 24.76 13.23 -28.12
N ASN A 126 24.30 13.28 -26.89
CA ASN A 126 23.14 12.50 -26.42
C ASN A 126 22.02 13.46 -26.01
N ILE A 127 20.87 13.34 -26.66
CA ILE A 127 19.66 14.12 -26.32
C ILE A 127 18.53 13.15 -26.14
N GLY A 128 17.73 13.35 -25.10
CA GLY A 128 16.58 12.51 -24.83
C GLY A 128 15.48 13.26 -24.08
N LEU A 129 14.31 12.67 -24.09
CA LEU A 129 13.16 13.10 -23.29
C LEU A 129 12.55 11.88 -22.63
N ARG A 130 12.17 12.04 -21.38
CA ARG A 130 11.46 11.03 -20.61
C ARG A 130 10.20 11.64 -19.99
N TYR A 131 9.11 10.94 -20.14
CA TYR A 131 7.86 11.25 -19.48
C TYR A 131 7.55 10.14 -18.49
N ASP A 132 7.23 10.51 -17.26
CA ASP A 132 6.81 9.63 -16.19
C ASP A 132 5.44 10.08 -15.68
N GLN A 133 4.55 9.12 -15.44
CA GLN A 133 3.22 9.34 -14.86
C GLN A 133 2.99 8.30 -13.77
N PHE A 134 2.50 8.77 -12.63
CA PHE A 134 2.05 7.94 -11.52
C PHE A 134 0.59 8.24 -11.23
N ASP A 135 -0.24 7.21 -11.27
CA ASP A 135 -1.64 7.25 -10.87
C ASP A 135 -1.81 6.38 -9.61
N PRO A 136 -2.04 6.95 -8.45
CA PRO A 136 -2.23 6.19 -7.22
C PRO A 136 -3.53 5.38 -7.19
N GLN A 137 -4.49 5.66 -8.05
CA GLN A 137 -5.83 5.06 -8.10
C GLN A 137 -6.47 4.91 -6.71
N SER A 138 -6.34 5.94 -5.92
CA SER A 138 -6.78 5.97 -4.54
C SER A 138 -7.35 7.34 -4.21
N VAL A 139 -7.95 7.45 -3.05
CA VAL A 139 -8.37 8.71 -2.47
C VAL A 139 -7.37 9.17 -1.43
N TYR A 140 -7.33 10.45 -1.16
CA TYR A 140 -6.49 10.96 -0.08
C TYR A 140 -7.29 11.88 0.86
N PRO A 141 -6.89 11.97 2.12
CA PRO A 141 -7.55 12.86 3.07
C PRO A 141 -7.42 14.32 2.63
N SER A 142 -8.52 15.07 2.72
CA SER A 142 -8.58 16.46 2.30
C SER A 142 -7.67 17.40 3.09
N ASP A 143 -7.28 17.02 4.31
CA ASP A 143 -6.41 17.82 5.17
C ASP A 143 -5.40 16.93 5.93
N ARG A 144 -4.17 16.94 5.45
CA ARG A 144 -3.04 16.22 6.09
C ARG A 144 -2.67 16.75 7.46
N ARG A 145 -3.08 17.96 7.81
CA ARG A 145 -2.75 18.59 9.09
C ARG A 145 -3.83 18.37 10.14
N ASN A 146 -4.96 17.84 9.76
CA ASN A 146 -6.02 17.50 10.70
C ASN A 146 -5.69 16.20 11.45
N PRO A 147 -5.44 16.25 12.76
CA PRO A 147 -5.10 15.05 13.53
C PRO A 147 -6.28 14.06 13.64
N ALA A 148 -7.52 14.52 13.37
CA ALA A 148 -8.70 13.66 13.29
C ALA A 148 -8.86 13.03 11.89
N ASN A 149 -7.97 13.34 10.97
CA ASN A 149 -7.96 12.80 9.63
C ASN A 149 -7.44 11.35 9.67
N GLN A 150 -8.35 10.42 9.72
CA GLN A 150 -8.00 9.00 9.75
C GLN A 150 -7.48 8.59 8.38
N LEU A 151 -6.28 8.02 8.37
CA LEU A 151 -5.70 7.40 7.17
C LEU A 151 -6.43 6.09 6.81
N ILE A 152 -7.12 5.53 7.79
CA ILE A 152 -7.90 4.30 7.67
C ILE A 152 -9.36 4.71 7.53
N LEU A 153 -9.91 4.52 6.35
CA LEU A 153 -11.30 4.85 6.07
C LEU A 153 -12.04 3.61 5.63
N PRO A 154 -13.21 3.34 6.20
CA PRO A 154 -14.08 2.30 5.66
C PRO A 154 -14.47 2.63 4.21
N ASP A 155 -14.62 1.62 3.38
CA ASP A 155 -14.97 1.77 1.97
C ASP A 155 -16.19 2.69 1.73
N SER A 156 -17.14 2.67 2.65
CA SER A 156 -18.32 3.54 2.61
C SER A 156 -17.99 5.03 2.74
N MET A 157 -16.86 5.38 3.34
CA MET A 157 -16.42 6.77 3.52
C MET A 157 -15.37 7.18 2.48
N MET A 158 -14.70 6.25 1.83
CA MET A 158 -13.72 6.57 0.78
C MET A 158 -14.33 7.38 -0.36
N SER A 159 -15.60 7.16 -0.68
CA SER A 159 -16.31 7.93 -1.70
C SER A 159 -16.50 9.43 -1.37
N LEU A 160 -16.29 9.83 -0.13
CA LEU A 160 -16.38 11.22 0.32
C LEU A 160 -15.08 12.00 0.11
N TYR A 161 -13.99 11.34 -0.20
CA TYR A 161 -12.69 11.95 -0.40
C TYR A 161 -12.37 12.15 -1.88
N PRO A 162 -11.64 13.20 -2.24
CA PRO A 162 -11.22 13.41 -3.60
C PRO A 162 -10.21 12.33 -4.01
N ASN A 163 -10.24 11.95 -5.28
CA ASN A 163 -9.22 11.09 -5.84
C ASN A 163 -7.84 11.74 -5.70
N ALA A 164 -6.84 10.94 -5.42
CA ALA A 164 -5.48 11.40 -5.41
C ALA A 164 -5.09 11.85 -6.83
N PRO A 165 -4.39 12.99 -6.97
CA PRO A 165 -4.05 13.51 -8.28
C PRO A 165 -3.05 12.60 -8.98
N ILE A 166 -3.21 12.47 -10.29
CA ILE A 166 -2.18 11.88 -11.16
C ILE A 166 -0.99 12.85 -11.18
N ILE A 167 0.19 12.31 -10.92
CA ILE A 167 1.44 13.06 -10.93
C ILE A 167 2.16 12.74 -12.24
N SER A 168 2.58 13.76 -12.97
CA SER A 168 3.36 13.57 -14.19
C SER A 168 4.57 14.50 -14.23
N GLN A 169 5.63 14.02 -14.82
CA GLN A 169 6.89 14.76 -14.98
C GLN A 169 7.49 14.52 -16.37
N LEU A 170 8.00 15.57 -16.96
CA LEU A 170 8.84 15.50 -18.16
C LEU A 170 10.26 15.87 -17.75
N SER A 171 11.24 15.04 -18.11
CA SER A 171 12.68 15.25 -17.85
C SER A 171 13.49 15.13 -19.13
N PRO A 172 14.56 15.95 -19.24
CA PRO A 172 15.52 15.87 -20.35
C PRO A 172 16.47 14.70 -20.23
#